data_dcc4558ff9192f3703899c03d1c86be4
#
_entry.id   dcc4558ff9192f3703899c03d1c86be4
#
_cell.length_a   1.000
_cell.length_b   1.000
_cell.length_c   1.000
_cell.angle_alpha   90.00
_cell.angle_beta   90.00
_cell.angle_gamma   90.00
#
_symmetry.space_group_name_H-M   'P 1'
#
loop_
_entity.id
_entity.type
_entity.pdbx_description
1 polymer ?
#
loop_
_entity_poly.entity_id
_entity_poly.type
_entity_poly.pdbx_seq_one_letter_code
_entity_poly.pdbx_strand_id
1 'polypeptide(L)'
;SIRRQRQMCIRDRQMLDVVNEAGASLIGPNCIGLMNMNYHGVFTQPIPEFHPDGVDFISSSGGTALFIIESALTKGLRFSSVWSVGNSKQNGVEDILEYMDRNFDPVLDSKIKMLYIEQIKQPDKLLYHASSLIRKGCKIAAIKAGSTESGKRAASSHTGAIASSDSAVEALFRKAGIVRCYSREE
;
A
#
# COMPACT_ATOMS: atom_id res chain seq x y z
N SER A 1 8.60 18.47 17.74
CA SER A 1 9.97 18.98 17.98
C SER A 1 10.98 17.94 17.52
N ILE A 2 12.15 18.38 17.09
CA ILE A 2 13.28 17.56 16.61
C ILE A 2 13.65 16.44 17.61
N ARG A 3 13.54 16.70 18.91
CA ARG A 3 13.79 15.72 19.97
C ARG A 3 12.81 14.54 19.94
N ARG A 4 11.52 14.80 19.69
CA ARG A 4 10.49 13.73 19.53
C ARG A 4 10.73 12.90 18.28
N GLN A 5 11.06 13.54 17.15
CA GLN A 5 11.39 12.83 15.91
C GLN A 5 12.61 11.92 16.08
N ARG A 6 13.67 12.43 16.74
CA ARG A 6 14.86 11.63 17.03
C ARG A 6 14.58 10.41 17.91
N GLN A 7 13.74 10.57 18.94
CA GLN A 7 13.33 9.43 19.80
C GLN A 7 12.48 8.41 19.06
N MET A 8 11.57 8.85 18.17
CA MET A 8 10.80 7.93 17.32
C MET A 8 11.72 7.14 16.39
N CYS A 9 12.66 7.79 15.71
CA CYS A 9 13.61 7.10 14.83
C CYS A 9 14.48 6.06 15.57
N ILE A 10 14.87 6.32 16.81
CA ILE A 10 15.66 5.39 17.63
C ILE A 10 14.80 4.15 17.97
N ARG A 11 13.57 4.36 18.43
CA ARG A 11 12.65 3.27 18.77
C ARG A 11 12.27 2.42 17.56
N ASP A 12 12.02 3.07 16.41
CA ASP A 12 11.75 2.38 15.15
C ASP A 12 12.91 1.46 14.75
N ARG A 13 14.16 1.94 14.91
CA ARG A 13 15.36 1.14 14.60
C ARG A 13 15.48 -0.04 15.55
N GLN A 14 15.35 0.17 16.85
CA GLN A 14 15.41 -0.92 17.84
C GLN A 14 14.32 -1.98 17.60
N MET A 15 13.11 -1.54 17.25
CA MET A 15 12.02 -2.46 16.89
C MET A 15 12.37 -3.27 15.63
N LEU A 16 12.93 -2.65 14.59
CA LEU A 16 13.35 -3.32 13.36
C LEU A 16 14.46 -4.33 13.62
N ASP A 17 15.43 -3.99 14.47
CA ASP A 17 16.52 -4.89 14.83
C ASP A 17 15.97 -6.19 15.46
N VAL A 18 15.07 -6.07 16.43
CA VAL A 18 14.42 -7.23 17.08
C VAL A 18 13.59 -8.06 16.10
N VAL A 19 12.81 -7.39 15.22
CA VAL A 19 11.99 -8.07 14.22
C VAL A 19 12.85 -8.84 13.22
N ASN A 20 13.94 -8.22 12.77
CA ASN A 20 14.87 -8.83 11.82
C ASN A 20 15.65 -10.02 12.46
N GLU A 21 16.12 -9.86 13.71
CA GLU A 21 16.77 -10.93 14.46
C GLU A 21 15.86 -12.14 14.67
N ALA A 22 14.55 -11.88 14.89
CA ALA A 22 13.54 -12.92 15.04
C ALA A 22 13.11 -13.57 13.70
N GLY A 23 13.59 -13.08 12.55
CA GLY A 23 13.12 -13.51 11.23
C GLY A 23 11.64 -13.22 11.00
N ALA A 24 11.07 -12.24 11.73
CA ALA A 24 9.68 -11.86 11.63
C ALA A 24 9.45 -10.74 10.60
N SER A 25 8.20 -10.53 10.20
CA SER A 25 7.80 -9.43 9.31
C SER A 25 6.96 -8.40 10.04
N LEU A 26 7.30 -7.11 9.85
CA LEU A 26 6.59 -5.98 10.41
C LEU A 26 5.80 -5.26 9.32
N ILE A 27 4.49 -5.11 9.53
CA ILE A 27 3.62 -4.22 8.77
C ILE A 27 3.30 -3.01 9.67
N GLY A 28 3.49 -1.81 9.14
CA GLY A 28 3.31 -0.58 9.90
C GLY A 28 4.64 0.09 10.29
N PRO A 29 4.68 0.83 11.43
CA PRO A 29 3.57 1.19 12.32
C PRO A 29 2.58 2.19 11.69
N ASN A 30 1.60 2.65 12.50
CA ASN A 30 0.57 3.60 12.08
C ASN A 30 -0.25 3.08 10.88
N CYS A 31 -0.77 1.87 11.02
CA CYS A 31 -1.60 1.18 10.04
C CYS A 31 -2.85 0.62 10.71
N ILE A 32 -3.87 0.27 9.92
CA ILE A 32 -5.06 -0.40 10.44
C ILE A 32 -4.90 -1.91 10.54
N GLY A 33 -3.91 -2.48 9.86
CA GLY A 33 -3.60 -3.90 9.86
C GLY A 33 -3.83 -4.59 8.52
N LEU A 34 -3.99 -5.90 8.58
CA LEU A 34 -4.19 -6.79 7.44
C LEU A 34 -5.49 -7.56 7.58
N MET A 35 -6.23 -7.69 6.48
CA MET A 35 -7.43 -8.52 6.39
C MET A 35 -7.46 -9.30 5.07
N ASN A 36 -7.91 -10.54 5.14
CA ASN A 36 -8.26 -11.38 4.00
C ASN A 36 -9.32 -12.42 4.43
N MET A 37 -9.66 -13.38 3.58
CA MET A 37 -10.68 -14.40 3.88
C MET A 37 -10.40 -15.20 5.16
N ASN A 38 -9.14 -15.36 5.57
CA ASN A 38 -8.75 -16.23 6.67
C ASN A 38 -8.23 -15.48 7.89
N TYR A 39 -7.98 -14.16 7.78
CA TYR A 39 -7.34 -13.37 8.82
C TYR A 39 -7.87 -11.95 8.85
N HIS A 40 -8.32 -11.49 10.00
CA HIS A 40 -8.85 -10.14 10.25
C HIS A 40 -8.05 -9.46 11.37
N GLY A 41 -6.75 -9.28 11.16
CA GLY A 41 -5.86 -8.60 12.11
C GLY A 41 -5.96 -7.09 12.05
N VAL A 42 -7.13 -6.56 12.38
CA VAL A 42 -7.46 -5.12 12.36
C VAL A 42 -8.17 -4.70 13.64
N PHE A 43 -8.10 -3.40 13.97
CA PHE A 43 -8.77 -2.83 15.14
C PHE A 43 -9.92 -1.89 14.77
N THR A 44 -10.35 -1.89 13.51
CA THR A 44 -11.33 -0.93 12.99
C THR A 44 -12.45 -1.62 12.23
N GLN A 45 -13.51 -0.86 11.91
CA GLN A 45 -14.63 -1.29 11.10
C GLN A 45 -14.90 -0.23 10.01
N PRO A 46 -15.60 -0.57 8.90
CA PRO A 46 -16.18 -1.90 8.63
C PRO A 46 -15.12 -2.93 8.21
N ILE A 47 -15.39 -4.21 8.50
CA ILE A 47 -14.66 -5.33 7.90
C ILE A 47 -15.48 -5.76 6.68
N PRO A 48 -14.96 -5.65 5.45
CA PRO A 48 -15.67 -6.09 4.26
C PRO A 48 -15.82 -7.61 4.23
N GLU A 49 -16.82 -8.09 3.52
CA GLU A 49 -16.88 -9.50 3.14
C GLU A 49 -15.81 -9.76 2.06
N PHE A 50 -14.98 -10.79 2.30
CA PHE A 50 -13.90 -11.14 1.39
C PHE A 50 -14.32 -12.22 0.41
N HIS A 51 -13.85 -12.09 -0.84
CA HIS A 51 -14.17 -12.99 -1.92
C HIS A 51 -12.93 -13.26 -2.79
N PRO A 52 -12.70 -14.51 -3.26
CA PRO A 52 -11.53 -14.84 -4.09
C PRO A 52 -11.39 -13.94 -5.35
N ASP A 53 -12.54 -13.63 -5.99
CA ASP A 53 -12.59 -12.77 -7.18
C ASP A 53 -12.58 -11.27 -6.85
N GLY A 54 -12.44 -10.92 -5.57
CA GLY A 54 -12.36 -9.54 -5.11
C GLY A 54 -11.04 -8.88 -5.49
N VAL A 55 -10.84 -7.67 -5.01
CA VAL A 55 -9.64 -6.85 -5.28
C VAL A 55 -8.66 -6.99 -4.12
N ASP A 56 -7.36 -7.13 -4.42
CA ASP A 56 -6.33 -6.91 -3.42
C ASP A 56 -6.05 -5.41 -3.31
N PHE A 57 -6.22 -4.87 -2.13
CA PHE A 57 -6.01 -3.46 -1.86
C PHE A 57 -4.84 -3.22 -0.92
N ILE A 58 -3.83 -2.47 -1.39
CA ILE A 58 -2.65 -2.11 -0.61
C ILE A 58 -2.65 -0.61 -0.39
N SER A 59 -2.59 -0.17 0.87
CA SER A 59 -2.67 1.24 1.23
C SER A 59 -1.56 1.67 2.18
N SER A 60 -0.89 2.77 1.85
CA SER A 60 0.04 3.46 2.75
C SER A 60 -0.67 4.24 3.88
N SER A 61 -1.98 4.45 3.79
CA SER A 61 -2.75 5.22 4.77
C SER A 61 -3.92 4.40 5.30
N GLY A 62 -3.97 4.20 6.63
CA GLY A 62 -5.07 3.50 7.29
C GLY A 62 -6.39 4.25 7.15
N GLY A 63 -6.41 5.56 7.42
CA GLY A 63 -7.63 6.37 7.31
C GLY A 63 -8.17 6.41 5.88
N THR A 64 -7.30 6.63 4.88
CA THR A 64 -7.72 6.61 3.48
C THR A 64 -8.20 5.23 3.04
N ALA A 65 -7.59 4.16 3.56
CA ALA A 65 -8.05 2.80 3.28
C ALA A 65 -9.51 2.60 3.70
N LEU A 66 -9.89 3.07 4.88
CA LEU A 66 -11.28 2.98 5.35
C LEU A 66 -12.26 3.73 4.43
N PHE A 67 -11.94 4.96 4.05
CA PHE A 67 -12.78 5.74 3.14
C PHE A 67 -12.93 5.08 1.76
N ILE A 68 -11.86 4.47 1.24
CA ILE A 68 -11.91 3.75 -0.03
C ILE A 68 -12.76 2.49 0.12
N ILE A 69 -12.59 1.72 1.21
CA ILE A 69 -13.38 0.52 1.48
C ILE A 69 -14.87 0.87 1.58
N GLU A 70 -15.24 1.86 2.39
CA GLU A 70 -16.63 2.30 2.54
C GLU A 70 -17.25 2.70 1.19
N SER A 71 -16.53 3.53 0.41
CA SER A 71 -16.99 3.97 -0.91
C SER A 71 -17.11 2.81 -1.90
N ALA A 72 -16.18 1.85 -1.87
CA ALA A 72 -16.16 0.69 -2.75
C ALA A 72 -17.31 -0.27 -2.46
N LEU A 73 -17.58 -0.54 -1.17
CA LEU A 73 -18.68 -1.41 -0.76
C LEU A 73 -20.04 -0.90 -1.23
N THR A 74 -20.27 0.42 -1.18
CA THR A 74 -21.53 1.02 -1.67
C THR A 74 -21.70 0.86 -3.18
N LYS A 75 -20.60 0.65 -3.93
CA LYS A 75 -20.59 0.40 -5.38
C LYS A 75 -20.58 -1.10 -5.72
N GLY A 76 -20.68 -1.98 -4.73
CA GLY A 76 -20.68 -3.43 -4.91
C GLY A 76 -19.31 -4.04 -5.17
N LEU A 77 -18.21 -3.30 -4.94
CA LEU A 77 -16.86 -3.84 -5.06
C LEU A 77 -16.59 -4.82 -3.90
N ARG A 78 -16.00 -5.96 -4.23
CA ARG A 78 -15.57 -6.97 -3.26
C ARG A 78 -14.06 -6.95 -3.12
N PHE A 79 -13.56 -7.31 -1.94
CA PHE A 79 -12.15 -7.41 -1.65
C PHE A 79 -11.71 -8.88 -1.52
N SER A 80 -10.51 -9.20 -1.98
CA SER A 80 -9.82 -10.47 -1.70
C SER A 80 -8.89 -10.30 -0.49
N SER A 81 -8.17 -9.18 -0.44
CA SER A 81 -7.36 -8.81 0.70
C SER A 81 -7.22 -7.29 0.84
N VAL A 82 -6.93 -6.82 2.06
CA VAL A 82 -6.60 -5.43 2.36
C VAL A 82 -5.34 -5.39 3.20
N TRP A 83 -4.33 -4.65 2.73
CA TRP A 83 -3.03 -4.50 3.35
C TRP A 83 -2.79 -3.03 3.66
N SER A 84 -2.89 -2.65 4.93
CA SER A 84 -2.52 -1.30 5.35
C SER A 84 -1.09 -1.30 5.86
N VAL A 85 -0.17 -0.72 5.09
CA VAL A 85 1.27 -0.74 5.43
C VAL A 85 1.72 0.47 6.25
N GLY A 86 0.87 1.49 6.41
CA GLY A 86 1.16 2.66 7.25
C GLY A 86 2.50 3.34 6.90
N ASN A 87 3.30 3.62 7.92
CA ASN A 87 4.61 4.28 7.75
C ASN A 87 5.67 3.38 7.07
N SER A 88 5.36 2.10 6.83
CA SER A 88 6.19 1.16 6.05
C SER A 88 7.64 1.11 6.55
N LYS A 89 7.86 0.89 7.84
CA LYS A 89 9.23 0.90 8.38
C LYS A 89 10.08 -0.26 7.87
N GLN A 90 9.49 -1.45 7.72
CA GLN A 90 10.12 -2.61 7.10
C GLN A 90 9.46 -2.89 5.75
N ASN A 91 8.17 -3.23 5.74
CA ASN A 91 7.43 -3.60 4.54
C ASN A 91 6.56 -2.45 4.04
N GLY A 92 6.76 -2.04 2.80
CA GLY A 92 5.97 -1.04 2.07
C GLY A 92 5.08 -1.66 1.00
N VAL A 93 4.50 -0.81 0.17
CA VAL A 93 3.65 -1.26 -0.95
C VAL A 93 4.43 -2.16 -1.90
N GLU A 94 5.70 -1.84 -2.15
CA GLU A 94 6.60 -2.58 -3.03
C GLU A 94 6.88 -3.99 -2.51
N ASP A 95 7.00 -4.15 -1.18
CA ASP A 95 7.26 -5.43 -0.55
C ASP A 95 6.03 -6.34 -0.58
N ILE A 96 4.83 -5.76 -0.42
CA ILE A 96 3.59 -6.51 -0.56
C ILE A 96 3.36 -6.94 -2.01
N LEU A 97 3.67 -6.07 -2.99
CA LEU A 97 3.62 -6.45 -4.40
C LEU A 97 4.64 -7.56 -4.74
N GLU A 98 5.85 -7.50 -4.18
CA GLU A 98 6.83 -8.58 -4.31
C GLU A 98 6.29 -9.89 -3.74
N TYR A 99 5.69 -9.86 -2.54
CA TYR A 99 5.07 -11.04 -1.93
C TYR A 99 3.97 -11.62 -2.83
N MET A 100 3.07 -10.78 -3.33
CA MET A 100 2.00 -11.21 -4.23
C MET A 100 2.54 -11.76 -5.56
N ASP A 101 3.56 -11.13 -6.14
CA ASP A 101 4.16 -11.57 -7.41
C ASP A 101 4.85 -12.91 -7.28
N ARG A 102 5.61 -13.13 -6.20
CA ARG A 102 6.35 -14.38 -5.98
C ARG A 102 5.45 -15.57 -5.69
N ASN A 103 4.30 -15.33 -5.05
CA ASN A 103 3.36 -16.36 -4.64
C ASN A 103 2.12 -16.44 -5.53
N PHE A 104 2.10 -15.73 -6.67
CA PHE A 104 0.93 -15.61 -7.51
C PHE A 104 0.48 -16.93 -8.15
N ASP A 105 -0.73 -17.35 -7.79
CA ASP A 105 -1.43 -18.45 -8.44
C ASP A 105 -2.48 -17.88 -9.42
N PRO A 106 -2.38 -18.17 -10.74
CA PRO A 106 -3.29 -17.60 -11.73
C PRO A 106 -4.73 -18.12 -11.64
N VAL A 107 -4.98 -19.19 -10.87
CA VAL A 107 -6.30 -19.77 -10.67
C VAL A 107 -6.96 -19.27 -9.40
N LEU A 108 -6.18 -19.15 -8.32
CA LEU A 108 -6.69 -18.86 -6.97
C LEU A 108 -6.66 -17.39 -6.61
N ASP A 109 -5.67 -16.62 -7.14
CA ASP A 109 -5.44 -15.27 -6.69
C ASP A 109 -6.22 -14.23 -7.51
N SER A 110 -6.62 -13.17 -6.82
CA SER A 110 -7.19 -11.97 -7.45
C SER A 110 -6.29 -11.43 -8.57
N LYS A 111 -6.89 -11.08 -9.69
CA LYS A 111 -6.20 -10.46 -10.82
C LYS A 111 -6.25 -8.93 -10.81
N ILE A 112 -6.89 -8.33 -9.82
CA ILE A 112 -7.02 -6.88 -9.70
C ILE A 112 -6.32 -6.41 -8.44
N LYS A 113 -5.37 -5.49 -8.58
CA LYS A 113 -4.65 -4.87 -7.48
C LYS A 113 -4.95 -3.38 -7.46
N MET A 114 -5.34 -2.86 -6.32
CA MET A 114 -5.51 -1.42 -6.10
C MET A 114 -4.45 -0.93 -5.13
N LEU A 115 -3.82 0.21 -5.43
CA LEU A 115 -2.75 0.78 -4.65
C LEU A 115 -3.11 2.21 -4.24
N TYR A 116 -2.94 2.52 -2.96
CA TYR A 116 -2.89 3.89 -2.47
C TYR A 116 -1.50 4.16 -1.91
N ILE A 117 -0.73 5.01 -2.58
CA ILE A 117 0.71 5.18 -2.33
C ILE A 117 0.99 6.61 -1.88
N GLU A 118 1.53 6.78 -0.66
CA GLU A 118 2.04 8.06 -0.18
C GLU A 118 3.51 8.26 -0.55
N GLN A 119 4.32 7.21 -0.46
CA GLN A 119 5.74 7.23 -0.77
C GLN A 119 6.15 5.97 -1.52
N ILE A 120 7.03 6.12 -2.51
CA ILE A 120 7.71 5.02 -3.19
C ILE A 120 9.16 5.04 -2.71
N LYS A 121 9.57 4.03 -1.94
CA LYS A 121 10.93 3.91 -1.39
C LYS A 121 11.86 3.15 -2.31
N GLN A 122 11.32 2.16 -3.02
CA GLN A 122 12.07 1.26 -3.90
C GLN A 122 11.42 1.24 -5.29
N PRO A 123 11.62 2.28 -6.13
CA PRO A 123 10.95 2.41 -7.42
C PRO A 123 11.27 1.25 -8.37
N ASP A 124 12.50 0.72 -8.35
CA ASP A 124 12.89 -0.41 -9.19
C ASP A 124 12.16 -1.70 -8.79
N LYS A 125 11.96 -1.92 -7.49
CA LYS A 125 11.18 -3.05 -6.96
C LYS A 125 9.71 -2.93 -7.38
N LEU A 126 9.11 -1.74 -7.21
CA LEU A 126 7.75 -1.47 -7.67
C LEU A 126 7.60 -1.76 -9.15
N LEU A 127 8.51 -1.21 -9.98
CA LEU A 127 8.52 -1.41 -11.43
C LEU A 127 8.59 -2.89 -11.79
N TYR A 128 9.53 -3.62 -11.19
CA TYR A 128 9.77 -5.03 -11.49
C TYR A 128 8.54 -5.89 -11.18
N HIS A 129 8.04 -5.83 -9.94
CA HIS A 129 6.96 -6.71 -9.48
C HIS A 129 5.59 -6.33 -10.05
N ALA A 130 5.31 -5.04 -10.22
CA ALA A 130 4.09 -4.61 -10.91
C ALA A 130 4.08 -5.07 -12.38
N SER A 131 5.17 -4.85 -13.11
CA SER A 131 5.29 -5.33 -14.50
C SER A 131 5.20 -6.86 -14.61
N SER A 132 5.74 -7.58 -13.63
CA SER A 132 5.67 -9.05 -13.58
C SER A 132 4.22 -9.51 -13.38
N LEU A 133 3.50 -8.96 -12.40
CA LEU A 133 2.08 -9.27 -12.16
C LEU A 133 1.21 -8.96 -13.39
N ILE A 134 1.47 -7.82 -14.06
CA ILE A 134 0.73 -7.44 -15.28
C ILE A 134 0.97 -8.44 -16.40
N ARG A 135 2.22 -8.90 -16.59
CA ARG A 135 2.52 -9.98 -17.56
C ARG A 135 1.83 -11.30 -17.20
N LYS A 136 1.60 -11.58 -15.93
CA LYS A 136 0.84 -12.74 -15.44
C LYS A 136 -0.68 -12.56 -15.58
N GLY A 137 -1.15 -11.43 -16.14
CA GLY A 137 -2.57 -11.15 -16.41
C GLY A 137 -3.27 -10.31 -15.35
N CYS A 138 -2.56 -9.79 -14.35
CA CYS A 138 -3.13 -8.86 -13.39
C CYS A 138 -3.36 -7.48 -14.00
N LYS A 139 -4.31 -6.75 -13.45
CA LYS A 139 -4.53 -5.31 -13.68
C LYS A 139 -4.21 -4.56 -12.40
N ILE A 140 -3.45 -3.49 -12.49
CA ILE A 140 -3.04 -2.70 -11.33
C ILE A 140 -3.48 -1.26 -11.55
N ALA A 141 -4.26 -0.74 -10.61
CA ALA A 141 -4.64 0.67 -10.54
C ALA A 141 -4.02 1.33 -9.30
N ALA A 142 -3.59 2.57 -9.42
CA ALA A 142 -2.93 3.26 -8.31
C ALA A 142 -3.31 4.73 -8.21
N ILE A 143 -3.55 5.17 -6.97
CA ILE A 143 -3.60 6.57 -6.58
C ILE A 143 -2.28 6.92 -5.90
N LYS A 144 -1.60 7.98 -6.38
CA LYS A 144 -0.44 8.56 -5.69
C LYS A 144 -0.88 9.79 -4.92
N ALA A 145 -0.81 9.73 -3.59
CA ALA A 145 -1.08 10.88 -2.73
C ALA A 145 -0.06 12.02 -2.97
N GLY A 146 -0.49 13.25 -2.78
CA GLY A 146 0.39 14.41 -2.88
C GLY A 146 0.75 14.80 -4.32
N SER A 147 -0.13 14.54 -5.29
CA SER A 147 0.04 14.98 -6.69
C SER A 147 -0.10 16.50 -6.88
N THR A 148 -0.83 17.18 -5.99
CA THR A 148 -0.97 18.65 -5.99
C THR A 148 -0.04 19.31 -4.99
N GLU A 149 0.27 20.59 -5.16
CA GLU A 149 1.11 21.35 -4.21
C GLU A 149 0.54 21.37 -2.78
N SER A 150 -0.78 21.49 -2.64
CA SER A 150 -1.46 21.39 -1.34
C SER A 150 -1.38 19.97 -0.77
N GLY A 151 -1.57 18.97 -1.61
CA GLY A 151 -1.42 17.56 -1.23
C GLY A 151 0.02 17.20 -0.85
N LYS A 152 1.03 17.75 -1.53
CA LYS A 152 2.45 17.57 -1.17
C LYS A 152 2.74 18.14 0.22
N ARG A 153 2.25 19.36 0.52
CA ARG A 153 2.40 19.97 1.85
C ARG A 153 1.71 19.15 2.94
N ALA A 154 0.50 18.64 2.68
CA ALA A 154 -0.21 17.79 3.61
C ALA A 154 0.54 16.47 3.85
N ALA A 155 0.97 15.78 2.81
CA ALA A 155 1.72 14.53 2.89
C ALA A 155 3.07 14.72 3.62
N SER A 156 3.83 15.76 3.30
CA SER A 156 5.13 16.04 3.94
C SER A 156 4.98 16.39 5.43
N SER A 157 3.92 17.10 5.81
CA SER A 157 3.66 17.41 7.22
C SER A 157 3.22 16.20 8.04
N HIS A 158 2.54 15.23 7.40
CA HIS A 158 2.02 14.04 8.06
C HIS A 158 3.06 12.92 8.16
N THR A 159 3.87 12.71 7.12
CA THR A 159 4.83 11.59 7.06
C THR A 159 6.29 12.00 7.21
N GLY A 160 6.60 13.29 7.10
CA GLY A 160 7.98 13.80 7.11
C GLY A 160 8.79 13.38 5.86
N ALA A 161 8.15 12.81 4.86
CA ALA A 161 8.80 12.34 3.65
C ALA A 161 8.82 13.40 2.55
N ILE A 162 9.92 13.50 1.81
CA ILE A 162 10.01 14.32 0.60
C ILE A 162 9.21 13.59 -0.49
N ALA A 163 8.16 14.23 -1.00
CA ALA A 163 7.36 13.67 -2.07
C ALA A 163 8.21 13.54 -3.35
N SER A 164 8.21 12.37 -3.97
CA SER A 164 8.78 12.17 -5.31
C SER A 164 8.13 13.12 -6.32
N SER A 165 8.87 13.52 -7.36
CA SER A 165 8.28 14.37 -8.40
C SER A 165 7.12 13.63 -9.07
N ASP A 166 6.01 14.33 -9.31
CA ASP A 166 4.81 13.72 -9.89
C ASP A 166 5.08 13.17 -11.30
N SER A 167 5.93 13.85 -12.06
CA SER A 167 6.37 13.40 -13.40
C SER A 167 7.18 12.09 -13.35
N ALA A 168 8.01 11.91 -12.33
CA ALA A 168 8.75 10.66 -12.15
C ALA A 168 7.82 9.50 -11.80
N VAL A 169 6.82 9.75 -10.94
CA VAL A 169 5.79 8.75 -10.61
C VAL A 169 4.96 8.39 -11.83
N GLU A 170 4.55 9.37 -12.62
CA GLU A 170 3.82 9.14 -13.87
C GLU A 170 4.62 8.28 -14.85
N ALA A 171 5.90 8.59 -15.03
CA ALA A 171 6.78 7.81 -15.91
C ALA A 171 6.95 6.36 -15.40
N LEU A 172 7.08 6.20 -14.07
CA LEU A 172 7.20 4.89 -13.42
C LEU A 172 5.94 4.05 -13.63
N PHE A 173 4.75 4.62 -13.34
CA PHE A 173 3.48 3.91 -13.49
C PHE A 173 3.23 3.51 -14.94
N ARG A 174 3.45 4.44 -15.88
CA ARG A 174 3.32 4.15 -17.31
C ARG A 174 4.27 3.05 -17.77
N LYS A 175 5.54 3.07 -17.33
CA LYS A 175 6.51 2.04 -17.64
C LYS A 175 6.15 0.68 -17.05
N ALA A 176 5.58 0.66 -15.84
CA ALA A 176 5.13 -0.55 -15.19
C ALA A 176 3.82 -1.12 -15.78
N GLY A 177 3.05 -0.32 -16.51
CA GLY A 177 1.70 -0.66 -16.99
C GLY A 177 0.61 -0.45 -15.93
N ILE A 178 0.89 0.33 -14.89
CA ILE A 178 -0.08 0.69 -13.83
C ILE A 178 -1.00 1.78 -14.35
N VAL A 179 -2.31 1.59 -14.20
CA VAL A 179 -3.33 2.61 -14.47
C VAL A 179 -3.28 3.62 -13.34
N ARG A 180 -3.00 4.88 -13.66
CA ARG A 180 -3.01 5.95 -12.66
C ARG A 180 -4.41 6.52 -12.52
N CYS A 181 -4.89 6.57 -11.29
CA CYS A 181 -6.13 7.24 -10.90
C CYS A 181 -5.81 8.52 -10.10
N TYR A 182 -6.63 9.55 -10.25
CA TYR A 182 -6.45 10.84 -9.59
C TYR A 182 -7.50 11.11 -8.51
N SER A 183 -8.55 10.31 -8.48
CA SER A 183 -9.60 10.35 -7.47
C SER A 183 -10.01 8.93 -7.05
N ARG A 184 -10.76 8.85 -5.98
CA ARG A 184 -11.33 7.58 -5.49
C ARG A 184 -12.60 7.16 -6.26
N GLU A 185 -13.14 8.04 -7.06
CA GLU A 185 -14.32 7.78 -7.89
C GLU A 185 -13.98 7.06 -9.19
N GLU A 186 -12.72 7.20 -9.68
CA GLU A 186 -12.16 6.50 -10.84
C GLU A 186 -11.86 5.04 -10.52
#